data_35929a930fa5858f87f284e33ae64c44
#
_entry.id   35929a930fa5858f87f284e33ae64c44
#
_cell.length_a   1.000
_cell.length_b   1.000
_cell.length_c   1.000
_cell.angle_alpha   90.00
_cell.angle_beta   90.00
_cell.angle_gamma   90.00
#
_symmetry.space_group_name_H-M   'P 1'
#
loop_
_entity.id
_entity.type
_entity.pdbx_description
1 polymer ?
#
loop_
_entity_poly.entity_id
_entity_poly.type
_entity_poly.pdbx_seq_one_letter_code
_entity_poly.pdbx_strand_id
1 'polypeptide(L)'
;MYNMFYGCTSLKELNLNNFNTNNVTNIGYMFSGCSSLKELNINNFNTNNVKYMGGIFNGCSSLKEFNLNKFNTNNVTDMNCMFFECSSLKELNLNNFNTNNVNDMGCMFHGCSSLKKNKS
;
A
#
# COMPACT_ATOMS: atom_id res chain seq x y z
N MET A 1 -7.12 -10.83 4.31
CA MET A 1 -5.63 -10.77 4.33
C MET A 1 -5.07 -9.69 5.24
N TYR A 2 -5.89 -9.23 6.10
CA TYR A 2 -5.50 -8.23 7.10
C TYR A 2 -4.28 -8.73 7.89
N ASN A 3 -3.25 -7.88 8.01
CA ASN A 3 -2.01 -8.17 8.75
C ASN A 3 -1.20 -9.37 8.24
N MET A 4 -1.45 -9.90 7.06
CA MET A 4 -0.85 -11.18 6.64
C MET A 4 0.68 -11.22 6.76
N PHE A 5 1.36 -10.14 6.40
CA PHE A 5 2.83 -10.06 6.49
C PHE A 5 3.28 -8.97 7.48
N TYR A 6 2.39 -8.59 8.38
CA TYR A 6 2.68 -7.54 9.36
C TYR A 6 3.93 -7.87 10.15
N GLY A 7 4.85 -6.92 10.20
CA GLY A 7 6.05 -7.06 11.01
C GLY A 7 7.12 -7.99 10.46
N CYS A 8 7.01 -8.41 9.20
CA CYS A 8 8.03 -9.27 8.58
C CYS A 8 9.27 -8.45 8.25
N THR A 9 10.01 -8.03 9.26
CA THR A 9 11.13 -7.09 9.14
C THR A 9 12.33 -7.64 8.39
N SER A 10 12.50 -8.95 8.32
CA SER A 10 13.62 -9.59 7.63
C SER A 10 13.30 -10.01 6.19
N LEU A 11 12.05 -9.86 5.78
CA LEU A 11 11.59 -10.29 4.45
C LEU A 11 12.15 -9.35 3.40
N LYS A 12 12.91 -9.87 2.45
CA LYS A 12 13.53 -9.07 1.38
C LYS A 12 12.80 -9.20 0.05
N GLU A 13 12.19 -10.35 -0.19
CA GLU A 13 11.46 -10.66 -1.41
C GLU A 13 10.17 -11.37 -1.05
N LEU A 14 9.17 -11.22 -1.89
CA LEU A 14 7.87 -11.84 -1.68
C LEU A 14 7.24 -12.15 -3.02
N ASN A 15 6.95 -13.43 -3.24
CA ASN A 15 6.27 -13.88 -4.45
C ASN A 15 4.78 -14.04 -4.16
N LEU A 16 3.99 -13.18 -4.78
CA LEU A 16 2.53 -13.17 -4.63
C LEU A 16 1.79 -13.67 -5.87
N ASN A 17 2.49 -14.32 -6.80
CA ASN A 17 1.93 -14.68 -8.10
C ASN A 17 0.72 -15.63 -8.00
N ASN A 18 0.68 -16.45 -6.97
CA ASN A 18 -0.40 -17.43 -6.79
C ASN A 18 -1.50 -16.94 -5.84
N PHE A 19 -1.41 -15.72 -5.37
CA PHE A 19 -2.43 -15.17 -4.48
C PHE A 19 -3.70 -14.85 -5.25
N ASN A 20 -4.83 -15.36 -4.75
CA ASN A 20 -6.15 -14.99 -5.27
C ASN A 20 -6.80 -14.01 -4.32
N THR A 21 -6.92 -12.76 -4.75
CA THR A 21 -7.51 -11.69 -3.94
C THR A 21 -8.90 -11.27 -4.41
N ASN A 22 -9.54 -12.06 -5.27
CA ASN A 22 -10.79 -11.69 -5.93
C ASN A 22 -11.92 -11.34 -4.95
N ASN A 23 -11.97 -11.99 -3.81
CA ASN A 23 -13.03 -11.78 -2.82
C ASN A 23 -12.56 -11.05 -1.57
N VAL A 24 -11.35 -10.53 -1.57
CA VAL A 24 -10.78 -9.88 -0.39
C VAL A 24 -11.37 -8.49 -0.21
N THR A 25 -11.81 -8.18 0.99
CA THR A 25 -12.39 -6.88 1.34
C THR A 25 -11.48 -6.04 2.25
N ASN A 26 -10.54 -6.67 2.94
CA ASN A 26 -9.64 -6.00 3.87
C ASN A 26 -8.20 -6.45 3.64
N ILE A 27 -7.35 -5.51 3.21
CA ILE A 27 -5.91 -5.72 3.07
C ILE A 27 -5.13 -4.77 3.97
N GLY A 28 -5.80 -4.21 4.97
CA GLY A 28 -5.16 -3.28 5.91
C GLY A 28 -3.92 -3.90 6.55
N TYR A 29 -2.89 -3.11 6.68
CA TYR A 29 -1.63 -3.47 7.33
C TYR A 29 -0.95 -4.73 6.79
N MET A 30 -1.35 -5.18 5.59
CA MET A 30 -0.85 -6.44 5.02
C MET A 30 0.67 -6.50 4.95
N PHE A 31 1.32 -5.41 4.57
CA PHE A 31 2.78 -5.33 4.46
C PHE A 31 3.39 -4.36 5.47
N SER A 32 2.63 -3.97 6.48
CA SER A 32 3.10 -3.01 7.49
C SER A 32 4.33 -3.55 8.19
N GLY A 33 5.37 -2.74 8.28
CA GLY A 33 6.60 -3.12 8.96
C GLY A 33 7.53 -4.02 8.16
N CYS A 34 7.22 -4.28 6.89
CA CYS A 34 8.13 -5.02 6.00
C CYS A 34 9.31 -4.11 5.62
N SER A 35 10.14 -3.79 6.59
CA SER A 35 11.15 -2.74 6.47
C SER A 35 12.36 -3.12 5.62
N SER A 36 12.57 -4.40 5.34
CA SER A 36 13.66 -4.86 4.48
C SER A 36 13.24 -5.15 3.05
N LEU A 37 11.95 -5.06 2.76
CA LEU A 37 11.40 -5.38 1.43
C LEU A 37 11.80 -4.28 0.46
N LYS A 38 12.51 -4.66 -0.61
CA LYS A 38 13.02 -3.70 -1.60
C LYS A 38 12.18 -3.63 -2.86
N GLU A 39 11.47 -4.71 -3.16
CA GLU A 39 10.59 -4.79 -4.32
C GLU A 39 9.30 -5.48 -3.92
N LEU A 40 8.21 -5.04 -4.50
CA LEU A 40 6.90 -5.63 -4.24
C LEU A 40 6.08 -5.59 -5.53
N ASN A 41 5.79 -6.78 -6.06
CA ASN A 41 4.94 -6.90 -7.23
C ASN A 41 3.52 -7.30 -6.80
N ILE A 42 2.61 -6.36 -6.91
CA ILE A 42 1.20 -6.55 -6.58
C ILE A 42 0.29 -6.37 -7.80
N ASN A 43 0.86 -6.53 -8.99
CA ASN A 43 0.12 -6.34 -10.24
C ASN A 43 -1.04 -7.32 -10.42
N ASN A 44 -0.98 -8.49 -9.81
CA ASN A 44 -2.04 -9.47 -9.90
C ASN A 44 -3.13 -9.31 -8.84
N PHE A 45 -3.00 -8.31 -7.96
CA PHE A 45 -4.02 -8.08 -6.94
C PHE A 45 -5.29 -7.53 -7.59
N ASN A 46 -6.41 -8.16 -7.28
CA ASN A 46 -7.73 -7.63 -7.59
C ASN A 46 -8.24 -6.92 -6.34
N THR A 47 -8.35 -5.61 -6.41
CA THR A 47 -8.81 -4.79 -5.29
C THR A 47 -10.23 -4.29 -5.46
N ASN A 48 -10.98 -4.84 -6.42
CA ASN A 48 -12.33 -4.36 -6.74
C ASN A 48 -13.29 -4.38 -5.55
N ASN A 49 -13.11 -5.34 -4.65
CA ASN A 49 -13.99 -5.49 -3.48
C ASN A 49 -13.36 -4.97 -2.19
N VAL A 50 -12.19 -4.37 -2.25
CA VAL A 50 -11.48 -3.92 -1.05
C VAL A 50 -12.10 -2.65 -0.53
N LYS A 51 -12.42 -2.65 0.76
CA LYS A 51 -12.94 -1.50 1.50
C LYS A 51 -11.90 -0.88 2.42
N TYR A 52 -10.97 -1.67 2.91
CA TYR A 52 -10.00 -1.24 3.91
C TYR A 52 -8.58 -1.47 3.42
N MET A 53 -7.84 -0.37 3.24
CA MET A 53 -6.43 -0.37 2.82
C MET A 53 -5.54 0.36 3.82
N GLY A 54 -6.07 0.74 5.00
CA GLY A 54 -5.29 1.48 5.97
C GLY A 54 -4.00 0.78 6.32
N GLY A 55 -2.91 1.52 6.35
CA GLY A 55 -1.61 1.01 6.76
C GLY A 55 -0.99 -0.07 5.91
N ILE A 56 -1.53 -0.34 4.72
CA ILE A 56 -1.06 -1.48 3.91
C ILE A 56 0.46 -1.47 3.70
N PHE A 57 1.06 -0.31 3.48
CA PHE A 57 2.51 -0.17 3.25
C PHE A 57 3.20 0.57 4.38
N ASN A 58 2.55 0.74 5.51
CA ASN A 58 3.10 1.46 6.67
C ASN A 58 4.44 0.86 7.06
N GLY A 59 5.48 1.68 7.09
CA GLY A 59 6.80 1.24 7.52
C GLY A 59 7.57 0.41 6.49
N CYS A 60 7.12 0.38 5.24
CA CYS A 60 7.90 -0.23 4.15
C CYS A 60 9.05 0.71 3.78
N SER A 61 10.02 0.84 4.66
CA SER A 61 11.04 1.88 4.61
C SER A 61 12.13 1.65 3.57
N SER A 62 12.19 0.47 2.96
CA SER A 62 13.18 0.16 1.92
C SER A 62 12.61 0.20 0.50
N LEU A 63 11.30 0.32 0.34
CA LEU A 63 10.67 0.39 -0.97
C LEU A 63 10.84 1.79 -1.56
N LYS A 64 11.36 1.85 -2.80
CA LYS A 64 11.60 3.12 -3.48
C LYS A 64 10.47 3.53 -4.40
N GLU A 65 9.67 2.57 -4.84
CA GLU A 65 8.55 2.82 -5.73
C GLU A 65 7.49 1.75 -5.56
N PHE A 66 6.26 2.12 -5.92
CA PHE A 66 5.12 1.22 -5.98
C PHE A 66 4.46 1.36 -7.34
N ASN A 67 4.08 0.22 -7.94
CA ASN A 67 3.21 0.25 -9.11
C ASN A 67 1.78 -0.07 -8.65
N LEU A 68 0.98 0.96 -8.54
CA LEU A 68 -0.42 0.86 -8.10
C LEU A 68 -1.39 1.07 -9.25
N ASN A 69 -0.92 0.95 -10.50
CA ASN A 69 -1.73 1.26 -11.68
C ASN A 69 -2.99 0.40 -11.78
N LYS A 70 -2.96 -0.81 -11.25
CA LYS A 70 -4.10 -1.73 -11.31
C LYS A 70 -4.99 -1.70 -10.08
N PHE A 71 -4.66 -0.87 -9.10
CA PHE A 71 -5.49 -0.75 -7.91
C PHE A 71 -6.78 -0.03 -8.26
N ASN A 72 -7.89 -0.67 -7.92
CA ASN A 72 -9.21 -0.07 -7.96
C ASN A 72 -9.59 0.32 -6.53
N THR A 73 -9.76 1.61 -6.30
CA THR A 73 -10.07 2.14 -4.97
C THR A 73 -11.52 2.62 -4.85
N ASN A 74 -12.37 2.27 -5.81
CA ASN A 74 -13.74 2.79 -5.85
C ASN A 74 -14.55 2.48 -4.60
N ASN A 75 -14.29 1.34 -3.97
CA ASN A 75 -15.02 0.91 -2.77
C ASN A 75 -14.25 1.15 -1.47
N VAL A 76 -13.08 1.77 -1.55
CA VAL A 76 -12.23 1.96 -0.37
C VAL A 76 -12.77 3.11 0.48
N THR A 77 -12.91 2.85 1.77
CA THR A 77 -13.36 3.84 2.75
C THR A 77 -12.26 4.27 3.71
N ASP A 78 -11.19 3.48 3.84
CA ASP A 78 -10.11 3.75 4.78
C ASP A 78 -8.76 3.61 4.09
N MET A 79 -8.00 4.71 4.06
CA MET A 79 -6.62 4.77 3.56
C MET A 79 -5.69 5.35 4.63
N ASN A 80 -6.08 5.29 5.90
CA ASN A 80 -5.29 5.85 7.00
C ASN A 80 -3.90 5.24 7.02
N CYS A 81 -2.87 6.08 7.09
CA CYS A 81 -1.47 5.66 7.21
C CYS A 81 -0.98 4.74 6.08
N MET A 82 -1.60 4.81 4.91
CA MET A 82 -1.30 3.87 3.81
C MET A 82 0.19 3.84 3.46
N PHE A 83 0.85 4.99 3.45
CA PHE A 83 2.28 5.11 3.11
C PHE A 83 3.10 5.69 4.28
N PHE A 84 2.58 5.57 5.50
CA PHE A 84 3.25 6.10 6.69
C PHE A 84 4.66 5.55 6.80
N GLU A 85 5.65 6.41 6.97
CA GLU A 85 7.06 6.04 7.15
C GLU A 85 7.65 5.23 5.97
N CYS A 86 7.12 5.41 4.77
CA CYS A 86 7.77 4.91 3.56
C CYS A 86 8.93 5.84 3.20
N SER A 87 9.99 5.79 3.99
CA SER A 87 11.05 6.80 3.97
C SER A 87 11.96 6.77 2.74
N SER A 88 11.98 5.65 1.99
CA SER A 88 12.76 5.53 0.76
C SER A 88 11.94 5.80 -0.50
N LEU A 89 10.64 5.96 -0.37
CA LEU A 89 9.74 6.19 -1.50
C LEU A 89 10.06 7.52 -2.16
N LYS A 90 10.40 7.49 -3.46
CA LYS A 90 10.82 8.68 -4.20
C LYS A 90 9.71 9.25 -5.05
N GLU A 91 8.90 8.40 -5.65
CA GLU A 91 7.84 8.79 -6.55
C GLU A 91 6.61 7.93 -6.30
N LEU A 92 5.45 8.50 -6.49
CA LEU A 92 4.19 7.80 -6.29
C LEU A 92 3.14 8.36 -7.25
N ASN A 93 2.58 7.48 -8.07
CA ASN A 93 1.52 7.84 -9.01
C ASN A 93 0.18 7.34 -8.47
N LEU A 94 -0.68 8.26 -8.08
CA LEU A 94 -2.02 7.97 -7.57
C LEU A 94 -3.12 8.45 -8.54
N ASN A 95 -2.79 8.61 -9.82
CA ASN A 95 -3.73 9.18 -10.79
C ASN A 95 -5.01 8.35 -10.94
N ASN A 96 -4.94 7.05 -10.72
CA ASN A 96 -6.11 6.18 -10.82
C ASN A 96 -6.87 6.02 -9.50
N PHE A 97 -6.42 6.67 -8.43
CA PHE A 97 -7.11 6.57 -7.14
C PHE A 97 -8.39 7.39 -7.15
N ASN A 98 -9.47 6.76 -6.72
CA ASN A 98 -10.75 7.41 -6.46
C ASN A 98 -10.94 7.48 -4.95
N THR A 99 -11.01 8.70 -4.43
CA THR A 99 -11.14 8.93 -2.99
C THR A 99 -12.54 9.37 -2.58
N ASN A 100 -13.52 9.24 -3.48
CA ASN A 100 -14.89 9.74 -3.22
C ASN A 100 -15.53 9.11 -2.00
N ASN A 101 -15.21 7.85 -1.71
CA ASN A 101 -15.78 7.13 -0.57
C ASN A 101 -14.85 7.04 0.63
N VAL A 102 -13.67 7.66 0.54
CA VAL A 102 -12.67 7.56 1.61
C VAL A 102 -13.02 8.53 2.73
N ASN A 103 -13.16 7.99 3.94
CA ASN A 103 -13.48 8.74 5.15
C ASN A 103 -12.25 9.12 5.96
N ASP A 104 -11.15 8.37 5.79
CA ASP A 104 -9.95 8.56 6.59
C ASP A 104 -8.71 8.43 5.71
N MET A 105 -7.94 9.52 5.61
CA MET A 105 -6.64 9.58 4.93
C MET A 105 -5.57 10.15 5.87
N GLY A 106 -5.79 10.08 7.18
CA GLY A 106 -4.86 10.62 8.16
C GLY A 106 -3.48 9.98 8.06
N CYS A 107 -2.45 10.78 8.24
CA CYS A 107 -1.05 10.31 8.27
C CYS A 107 -0.59 9.57 7.02
N MET A 108 -1.31 9.72 5.91
CA MET A 108 -1.05 8.91 4.71
C MET A 108 0.38 9.01 4.21
N PHE A 109 0.97 10.19 4.27
CA PHE A 109 2.34 10.43 3.77
C PHE A 109 3.31 10.86 4.85
N HIS A 110 2.94 10.73 6.10
CA HIS A 110 3.82 11.11 7.21
C HIS A 110 5.09 10.27 7.18
N GLY A 111 6.25 10.92 7.24
CA GLY A 111 7.53 10.21 7.25
C GLY A 111 8.03 9.79 5.87
N CYS A 112 7.33 10.15 4.81
CA CYS A 112 7.80 9.90 3.43
C CYS A 112 8.87 10.93 3.07
N SER A 113 10.02 10.86 3.72
CA SER A 113 11.04 11.91 3.67
C SER A 113 11.75 12.04 2.32
N SER A 114 11.71 10.99 1.50
CA SER A 114 12.32 10.99 0.17
C SER A 114 11.34 11.33 -0.95
N LEU A 115 10.06 11.45 -0.64
CA LEU A 115 9.03 11.64 -1.65
C LEU A 115 9.14 13.03 -2.27
N LYS A 116 9.24 13.05 -3.59
CA LYS A 116 9.23 14.31 -4.32
C LYS A 116 7.83 14.90 -4.27
N LYS A 117 7.78 16.22 -4.20
CA LYS A 117 6.52 16.92 -4.17
C LYS A 117 5.71 16.54 -5.40
N ASN A 118 4.54 15.98 -5.19
CA ASN A 118 3.66 15.61 -6.28
C ASN A 118 3.03 16.86 -6.88
N LYS A 119 2.99 16.92 -8.20
CA LYS A 119 2.45 18.07 -8.92
C LYS A 119 0.98 17.94 -9.26
N SER A 120 0.36 16.87 -8.89
CA SER A 120 -1.04 16.68 -9.21
C SER A 120 -1.95 17.67 -8.49
#